data_d6353140d6a2a33bbebb10fdcd0d217d
#
_entry.id   d6353140d6a2a33bbebb10fdcd0d217d
#
_cell.length_a   1.000
_cell.length_b   1.000
_cell.length_c   1.000
_cell.angle_alpha   90.00
_cell.angle_beta   90.00
_cell.angle_gamma   90.00
#
_symmetry.space_group_name_H-M   'P 1'
#
loop_
_entity.id
_entity.type
_entity.pdbx_description
1 polymer ?
#
loop_
_entity_poly.entity_id
_entity_poly.type
_entity_poly.pdbx_seq_one_letter_code
_entity_poly.pdbx_strand_id
1 'polypeptide(L)'
;MTNTARGSLGVVLLGAMLAGCGDGGARSGTGGVPGNNGGTGVTPGTGGMTGNSGGTGAGGNAGGGGAPAVTFWQNVAPIYNQKCVACHQAGGLAPFALDNYADAVLYAEDELARTANNEMPPYFMVHDGSCGGFQAAEALTSAEKATIAAWVNGARAEGTPVTLTLPPRPALADAVDVSTPLFAPVAQGGALAENDEYRCFALAPPNPTNAFLTGYDVTPGEPTIIHHVIVFVVDPQAQGSGGMTNADTIKSLDGASPDRLGWPCFGGAGDGLSVASVPVTWAPGQGVVNYPEGMGVPVSSTAMLVVQVHYNLVDPASVGKTDSTTIHMHFAPTVSRQLAFLLPDPFLDSLGNATPDSLPPGQADAKFTWTKTGKQIGLSGVTSADLVGVMPHMHGRGVRQTMTLDGNTCASHLEGWDFHWQRFYFYDTRPKISQNTQFQLTCEYDTSGDTAAIAPGWGTGNEMCLNVLMVALPATH
;
A
#
# COMPACT_ATOMS: atom_id res chain seq x y z
N MET A 1 23.02 22.24 -43.62
CA MET A 1 22.17 22.82 -42.58
C MET A 1 20.98 21.84 -42.40
N THR A 2 21.17 20.84 -41.64
CA THR A 2 20.16 19.79 -41.37
C THR A 2 19.80 19.87 -39.89
N ASN A 3 18.58 20.31 -39.66
CA ASN A 3 17.97 20.44 -38.33
C ASN A 3 17.50 19.04 -37.89
N THR A 4 18.22 18.41 -36.99
CA THR A 4 17.77 17.16 -36.33
C THR A 4 16.90 17.54 -35.11
N ALA A 5 15.59 17.40 -35.29
CA ALA A 5 14.64 17.49 -34.20
C ALA A 5 14.89 16.32 -33.25
N ARG A 6 15.31 16.60 -32.02
CA ARG A 6 15.34 15.63 -30.91
C ARG A 6 13.92 15.43 -30.44
N GLY A 7 13.35 14.28 -30.77
CA GLY A 7 12.08 13.83 -30.20
C GLY A 7 12.26 13.40 -28.75
N SER A 8 11.82 14.22 -27.83
CA SER A 8 11.58 13.78 -26.45
C SER A 8 10.39 12.83 -26.46
N LEU A 9 10.63 11.57 -26.12
CA LEU A 9 9.58 10.60 -25.84
C LEU A 9 8.95 10.97 -24.48
N GLY A 10 7.99 11.88 -24.51
CA GLY A 10 7.13 12.11 -23.36
C GLY A 10 6.18 10.89 -23.22
N VAL A 11 6.33 10.13 -22.16
CA VAL A 11 5.31 9.19 -21.73
C VAL A 11 4.13 10.03 -21.25
N VAL A 12 3.14 10.21 -22.12
CA VAL A 12 1.90 10.89 -21.80
C VAL A 12 1.05 9.91 -21.00
N LEU A 13 0.94 10.11 -19.71
CA LEU A 13 -0.12 9.56 -18.90
C LEU A 13 -1.42 10.24 -19.33
N LEU A 14 -2.25 9.50 -20.05
CA LEU A 14 -3.55 9.97 -20.50
C LEU A 14 -4.49 10.04 -19.29
N GLY A 15 -4.63 11.20 -18.73
CA GLY A 15 -5.81 11.55 -17.96
C GLY A 15 -6.95 11.86 -18.92
N ALA A 16 -7.78 10.91 -19.28
CA ALA A 16 -9.04 11.19 -19.94
C ALA A 16 -10.04 11.66 -18.92
N MET A 17 -10.24 12.97 -18.83
CA MET A 17 -11.33 13.54 -18.06
C MET A 17 -12.43 14.00 -19.01
N LEU A 18 -13.61 13.42 -18.82
CA LEU A 18 -14.84 13.92 -19.37
C LEU A 18 -15.50 14.82 -18.30
N ALA A 19 -15.60 16.09 -18.61
CA ALA A 19 -16.42 17.03 -17.86
C ALA A 19 -17.90 16.69 -18.12
N GLY A 20 -18.59 16.19 -17.11
CA GLY A 20 -20.03 16.02 -17.09
C GLY A 20 -20.63 16.95 -16.05
N CYS A 21 -21.07 18.14 -16.46
CA CYS A 21 -22.02 18.95 -15.68
C CYS A 21 -23.41 18.31 -15.78
N GLY A 22 -24.00 18.02 -14.63
CA GLY A 22 -25.39 17.56 -14.52
C GLY A 22 -25.92 17.87 -13.14
N ASP A 23 -26.64 18.99 -13.04
CA ASP A 23 -27.54 19.33 -11.92
C ASP A 23 -28.61 18.27 -11.73
N GLY A 24 -28.90 17.89 -10.50
CA GLY A 24 -30.09 17.05 -10.24
C GLY A 24 -30.30 16.61 -8.80
N GLY A 25 -30.96 17.46 -8.01
CA GLY A 25 -32.04 17.03 -7.14
C GLY A 25 -31.71 16.27 -5.85
N ALA A 26 -31.71 16.99 -4.75
CA ALA A 26 -31.81 16.49 -3.38
C ALA A 26 -33.05 15.60 -3.18
N ARG A 27 -32.87 14.39 -2.64
CA ARG A 27 -33.88 13.69 -1.84
C ARG A 27 -33.26 13.15 -0.56
N SER A 28 -33.78 13.68 0.53
CA SER A 28 -33.54 13.22 1.90
C SER A 28 -34.06 11.79 2.09
N GLY A 29 -33.21 10.91 2.58
CA GLY A 29 -33.59 9.60 3.07
C GLY A 29 -32.83 9.31 4.36
N THR A 30 -33.52 9.47 5.48
CA THR A 30 -33.06 9.06 6.81
C THR A 30 -33.09 7.54 6.90
N GLY A 31 -31.94 6.90 7.03
CA GLY A 31 -31.83 5.47 7.30
C GLY A 31 -30.85 5.23 8.44
N GLY A 32 -31.38 4.90 9.60
CA GLY A 32 -30.61 4.66 10.81
C GLY A 32 -29.77 3.39 10.74
N VAL A 33 -28.62 3.45 11.37
CA VAL A 33 -27.69 2.34 11.58
C VAL A 33 -28.24 1.45 12.72
N PRO A 34 -28.37 0.13 12.55
CA PRO A 34 -28.63 -0.75 13.67
C PRO A 34 -27.30 -1.11 14.35
N GLY A 35 -27.17 -0.69 15.60
CA GLY A 35 -26.11 -1.17 16.47
C GLY A 35 -26.28 -2.67 16.75
N ASN A 36 -25.25 -3.44 16.53
CA ASN A 36 -25.23 -4.85 16.85
C ASN A 36 -24.60 -5.07 18.24
N ASN A 37 -25.44 -5.05 19.26
CA ASN A 37 -25.16 -5.59 20.58
C ASN A 37 -25.76 -7.02 20.63
N GLY A 38 -24.93 -8.03 20.54
CA GLY A 38 -25.34 -9.41 20.66
C GLY A 38 -24.32 -10.24 21.43
N GLY A 39 -24.21 -10.02 22.73
CA GLY A 39 -23.55 -10.94 23.63
C GLY A 39 -24.42 -12.16 23.86
N THR A 40 -24.01 -13.33 23.41
CA THR A 40 -24.57 -14.60 23.84
C THR A 40 -23.60 -15.31 24.75
N GLY A 41 -23.92 -15.31 26.03
CA GLY A 41 -23.24 -16.10 27.04
C GLY A 41 -23.44 -17.61 26.75
N VAL A 42 -22.34 -18.33 26.75
CA VAL A 42 -22.34 -19.80 26.77
C VAL A 42 -22.03 -20.22 28.19
N THR A 43 -23.02 -20.86 28.82
CA THR A 43 -22.91 -21.51 30.13
C THR A 43 -22.10 -22.80 30.00
N PRO A 44 -21.24 -23.15 30.98
CA PRO A 44 -20.49 -24.40 30.96
C PRO A 44 -21.40 -25.58 31.40
N GLY A 45 -21.48 -26.56 30.53
CA GLY A 45 -22.11 -27.86 30.89
C GLY A 45 -21.15 -28.71 31.71
N THR A 46 -21.55 -29.03 32.90
CA THR A 46 -20.92 -30.06 33.76
C THR A 46 -21.26 -31.46 33.23
N GLY A 47 -20.23 -32.18 32.81
CA GLY A 47 -20.35 -33.62 32.45
C GLY A 47 -19.33 -34.45 33.23
N GLY A 48 -19.86 -35.41 33.99
CA GLY A 48 -19.25 -36.10 35.09
C GLY A 48 -18.09 -37.05 34.78
N MET A 49 -17.33 -37.27 35.83
CA MET A 49 -16.26 -38.24 35.97
C MET A 49 -16.76 -39.70 35.96
N THR A 50 -16.06 -40.57 35.28
CA THR A 50 -15.92 -41.94 35.72
C THR A 50 -14.46 -42.33 35.73
N GLY A 51 -13.97 -42.59 36.91
CA GLY A 51 -12.62 -43.07 37.12
C GLY A 51 -12.44 -44.52 36.66
N ASN A 52 -11.23 -44.85 36.29
CA ASN A 52 -10.73 -46.21 36.41
C ASN A 52 -9.29 -46.19 36.92
N SER A 53 -9.11 -46.87 38.00
CA SER A 53 -7.90 -47.08 38.75
C SER A 53 -7.12 -48.29 38.21
N GLY A 54 -5.78 -48.19 38.21
CA GLY A 54 -4.93 -49.35 38.43
C GLY A 54 -3.91 -49.66 37.36
N GLY A 55 -2.65 -49.56 37.70
CA GLY A 55 -1.54 -50.10 36.95
C GLY A 55 -0.19 -49.56 37.39
N THR A 56 0.38 -50.09 38.49
CA THR A 56 1.77 -49.90 38.86
C THR A 56 2.68 -50.64 37.87
N GLY A 57 3.56 -49.94 37.20
CA GLY A 57 4.64 -50.47 36.38
C GLY A 57 5.87 -49.60 36.49
N ALA A 58 6.84 -50.08 37.25
CA ALA A 58 8.15 -49.46 37.41
C ALA A 58 9.02 -49.77 36.19
N GLY A 59 9.85 -48.80 35.81
CA GLY A 59 11.10 -49.05 35.11
C GLY A 59 11.18 -48.62 33.67
N GLY A 60 12.05 -47.69 33.43
CA GLY A 60 12.53 -47.39 32.09
C GLY A 60 12.95 -45.92 31.95
N ASN A 61 14.09 -45.55 32.52
CA ASN A 61 14.76 -44.30 32.24
C ASN A 61 15.35 -44.41 30.82
N ALA A 62 14.58 -44.08 29.81
CA ALA A 62 15.09 -43.83 28.46
C ALA A 62 15.21 -42.31 28.31
N GLY A 63 16.43 -41.82 28.40
CA GLY A 63 16.78 -40.44 28.08
C GLY A 63 16.42 -40.14 26.62
N GLY A 64 15.18 -39.78 26.37
CA GLY A 64 14.78 -39.12 25.14
C GLY A 64 15.27 -37.72 25.22
N GLY A 65 16.31 -37.40 24.45
CA GLY A 65 16.71 -36.03 24.17
C GLY A 65 15.56 -35.33 23.47
N GLY A 66 14.61 -34.81 24.26
CA GLY A 66 13.58 -33.90 23.74
C GLY A 66 14.28 -32.72 23.10
N ALA A 67 13.85 -32.31 21.92
CA ALA A 67 14.28 -31.06 21.34
C ALA A 67 14.17 -29.97 22.43
N PRO A 68 15.16 -29.06 22.54
CA PRO A 68 15.14 -28.01 23.54
C PRO A 68 13.81 -27.25 23.44
N ALA A 69 13.18 -27.01 24.59
CA ALA A 69 11.89 -26.33 24.64
C ALA A 69 12.02 -24.96 24.01
N VAL A 70 11.09 -24.62 23.11
CA VAL A 70 11.04 -23.26 22.52
C VAL A 70 10.68 -22.27 23.61
N THR A 71 11.47 -21.23 23.74
CA THR A 71 11.28 -20.18 24.75
C THR A 71 11.14 -18.82 24.07
N PHE A 72 10.51 -17.86 24.77
CA PHE A 72 10.34 -16.52 24.22
C PHE A 72 11.69 -15.87 23.91
N TRP A 73 12.53 -15.65 24.91
CA TRP A 73 13.74 -14.86 24.73
C TRP A 73 14.78 -15.45 23.77
N GLN A 74 14.87 -16.78 23.69
CA GLN A 74 15.87 -17.43 22.83
C GLN A 74 15.39 -17.72 21.42
N ASN A 75 14.07 -17.86 21.20
CA ASN A 75 13.55 -18.35 19.93
C ASN A 75 12.56 -17.38 19.28
N VAL A 76 11.60 -16.83 20.05
CA VAL A 76 10.52 -15.99 19.50
C VAL A 76 10.90 -14.53 19.44
N ALA A 77 11.46 -13.98 20.52
CA ALA A 77 11.82 -12.58 20.62
C ALA A 77 12.81 -12.11 19.52
N PRO A 78 13.79 -12.92 19.06
CA PRO A 78 14.61 -12.55 17.91
C PRO A 78 13.79 -12.38 16.62
N ILE A 79 12.79 -13.23 16.40
CA ILE A 79 11.88 -13.13 15.24
C ILE A 79 11.05 -11.85 15.36
N TYR A 80 10.44 -11.62 16.53
CA TYR A 80 9.63 -10.42 16.79
C TYR A 80 10.44 -9.14 16.63
N ASN A 81 11.66 -9.13 17.15
CA ASN A 81 12.57 -7.98 17.03
C ASN A 81 12.85 -7.60 15.57
N GLN A 82 12.95 -8.58 14.68
CA GLN A 82 13.24 -8.35 13.26
C GLN A 82 11.99 -8.04 12.42
N LYS A 83 10.83 -8.61 12.79
CA LYS A 83 9.64 -8.63 11.92
C LYS A 83 8.44 -7.86 12.46
N CYS A 84 8.35 -7.66 13.78
CA CYS A 84 7.14 -7.16 14.44
C CYS A 84 7.37 -5.84 15.19
N VAL A 85 8.47 -5.73 15.94
CA VAL A 85 8.71 -4.67 16.92
C VAL A 85 8.85 -3.29 16.27
N ALA A 86 9.20 -3.20 14.98
CA ALA A 86 9.18 -1.93 14.27
C ALA A 86 7.84 -1.19 14.38
N CYS A 87 6.73 -1.94 14.43
CA CYS A 87 5.38 -1.42 14.64
C CYS A 87 4.86 -1.70 16.06
N HIS A 88 5.14 -2.90 16.59
CA HIS A 88 4.66 -3.40 17.88
C HIS A 88 5.65 -3.09 19.01
N GLN A 89 5.79 -1.83 19.36
CA GLN A 89 6.57 -1.32 20.49
C GLN A 89 5.82 -0.21 21.22
N ALA A 90 6.23 0.11 22.43
CA ALA A 90 5.61 1.19 23.19
C ALA A 90 5.68 2.53 22.43
N GLY A 91 4.52 3.12 22.16
CA GLY A 91 4.40 4.33 21.34
C GLY A 91 4.58 4.10 19.83
N GLY A 92 4.62 2.85 19.39
CA GLY A 92 4.62 2.46 17.98
C GLY A 92 3.26 2.59 17.31
N LEU A 93 3.20 2.17 16.06
CA LEU A 93 1.97 2.23 15.25
C LEU A 93 0.91 1.23 15.71
N ALA A 94 1.33 0.05 16.20
CA ALA A 94 0.43 -1.01 16.63
C ALA A 94 -0.13 -0.75 18.06
N PRO A 95 -1.34 -1.24 18.37
CA PRO A 95 -2.01 -0.95 19.65
C PRO A 95 -1.41 -1.67 20.86
N PHE A 96 -0.47 -2.59 20.65
CA PHE A 96 0.22 -3.34 21.71
C PHE A 96 1.68 -3.59 21.33
N ALA A 97 2.52 -3.84 22.33
CA ALA A 97 3.93 -4.12 22.13
C ALA A 97 4.23 -5.62 22.06
N LEU A 98 5.30 -6.00 21.36
CA LEU A 98 5.82 -7.38 21.28
C LEU A 98 7.33 -7.44 21.60
N ASP A 99 7.86 -6.38 22.16
CA ASP A 99 9.25 -6.27 22.59
C ASP A 99 9.49 -6.83 24.02
N ASN A 100 8.44 -7.35 24.65
CA ASN A 100 8.49 -7.91 25.99
C ASN A 100 7.66 -9.17 26.13
N TYR A 101 8.03 -10.02 27.10
CA TYR A 101 7.41 -11.33 27.32
C TYR A 101 5.94 -11.23 27.77
N ALA A 102 5.63 -10.27 28.64
CA ALA A 102 4.29 -10.17 29.25
C ALA A 102 3.21 -9.89 28.19
N ASP A 103 3.47 -8.95 27.31
CA ASP A 103 2.55 -8.61 26.21
C ASP A 103 2.50 -9.73 25.17
N ALA A 104 3.64 -10.32 24.81
CA ALA A 104 3.67 -11.47 23.89
C ALA A 104 2.85 -12.66 24.40
N VAL A 105 2.86 -12.94 25.70
CA VAL A 105 1.98 -14.00 26.29
C VAL A 105 0.51 -13.59 26.23
N LEU A 106 0.22 -12.32 26.48
CA LEU A 106 -1.16 -11.81 26.50
C LEU A 106 -1.84 -11.95 25.12
N TYR A 107 -1.10 -11.66 24.05
CA TYR A 107 -1.62 -11.67 22.68
C TYR A 107 -1.26 -12.94 21.89
N ALA A 108 -0.67 -13.95 22.53
CA ALA A 108 -0.11 -15.15 21.88
C ALA A 108 -1.07 -15.87 20.91
N GLU A 109 -2.34 -16.00 21.26
CA GLU A 109 -3.34 -16.68 20.40
C GLU A 109 -3.66 -15.84 19.15
N ASP A 110 -3.80 -14.51 19.33
CA ASP A 110 -4.04 -13.60 18.21
C ASP A 110 -2.84 -13.57 17.27
N GLU A 111 -1.63 -13.52 17.83
CA GLU A 111 -0.39 -13.58 17.07
C GLU A 111 -0.28 -14.85 16.24
N LEU A 112 -0.59 -16.02 16.86
CA LEU A 112 -0.60 -17.31 16.16
C LEU A 112 -1.59 -17.30 15.00
N ALA A 113 -2.82 -16.83 15.23
CA ALA A 113 -3.86 -16.77 14.21
C ALA A 113 -3.45 -15.85 13.06
N ARG A 114 -3.00 -14.62 13.36
CA ARG A 114 -2.61 -13.62 12.35
C ARG A 114 -1.38 -14.04 11.56
N THR A 115 -0.38 -14.63 12.21
CA THR A 115 0.83 -15.10 11.52
C THR A 115 0.59 -16.35 10.67
N ALA A 116 -0.28 -17.27 11.15
CA ALA A 116 -0.67 -18.45 10.37
C ALA A 116 -1.42 -18.08 9.10
N ASN A 117 -2.29 -17.09 9.16
CA ASN A 117 -3.09 -16.59 8.04
C ASN A 117 -2.34 -15.59 7.11
N ASN A 118 -1.07 -15.29 7.36
CA ASN A 118 -0.29 -14.26 6.67
C ASN A 118 -0.85 -12.82 6.80
N GLU A 119 -1.65 -12.55 7.82
CA GLU A 119 -2.14 -11.21 8.09
C GLU A 119 -1.06 -10.34 8.76
N MET A 120 -0.13 -10.97 9.51
CA MET A 120 1.00 -10.31 10.17
C MET A 120 2.31 -11.09 9.97
N PRO A 121 3.42 -10.38 9.70
CA PRO A 121 3.48 -8.98 9.27
C PRO A 121 2.71 -8.76 7.96
N PRO A 122 2.23 -7.52 7.66
CA PRO A 122 1.36 -7.26 6.50
C PRO A 122 2.14 -7.33 5.18
N TYR A 123 2.41 -8.55 4.75
CA TYR A 123 3.05 -8.89 3.48
C TYR A 123 2.15 -9.88 2.73
N PHE A 124 1.31 -9.37 1.85
CA PHE A 124 0.23 -10.14 1.22
C PHE A 124 0.59 -10.74 -0.15
N MET A 125 1.74 -10.35 -0.71
CA MET A 125 2.20 -10.91 -1.98
C MET A 125 2.68 -12.35 -1.80
N VAL A 126 2.14 -13.27 -2.61
CA VAL A 126 2.61 -14.65 -2.65
C VAL A 126 4.08 -14.67 -3.10
N HIS A 127 4.92 -15.34 -2.32
CA HIS A 127 6.38 -15.34 -2.47
C HIS A 127 7.01 -16.75 -2.34
N ASP A 128 6.20 -17.78 -2.52
CA ASP A 128 6.62 -19.19 -2.46
C ASP A 128 7.17 -19.73 -3.81
N GLY A 129 7.29 -18.84 -4.80
CA GLY A 129 7.74 -19.17 -6.15
C GLY A 129 6.64 -19.66 -7.09
N SER A 130 5.40 -19.80 -6.62
CA SER A 130 4.26 -20.21 -7.46
C SER A 130 3.80 -19.09 -8.40
N CYS A 131 4.04 -17.83 -8.02
CA CYS A 131 3.60 -16.67 -8.78
C CYS A 131 4.57 -15.49 -8.63
N GLY A 132 5.31 -15.21 -9.69
CA GLY A 132 6.39 -14.21 -9.63
C GLY A 132 7.53 -14.64 -8.72
N GLY A 133 8.53 -13.78 -8.56
CA GLY A 133 9.63 -13.93 -7.63
C GLY A 133 9.87 -12.59 -6.95
N PHE A 134 9.40 -12.44 -5.73
CA PHE A 134 9.43 -11.18 -5.00
C PHE A 134 10.42 -11.19 -3.85
N GLN A 135 11.02 -10.03 -3.58
CA GLN A 135 11.75 -9.78 -2.35
C GLN A 135 10.78 -9.83 -1.18
N ALA A 136 11.00 -10.76 -0.25
CA ALA A 136 10.07 -11.03 0.84
C ALA A 136 10.79 -11.00 2.22
N ALA A 137 11.80 -10.15 2.36
CA ALA A 137 12.58 -10.06 3.60
C ALA A 137 11.74 -9.73 4.84
N GLU A 138 10.61 -9.03 4.66
CA GLU A 138 9.68 -8.69 5.74
C GLU A 138 8.72 -9.83 6.11
N ALA A 139 8.44 -10.74 5.19
CA ALA A 139 7.54 -11.85 5.44
C ALA A 139 8.14 -12.87 6.43
N LEU A 140 7.28 -13.59 7.15
CA LEU A 140 7.71 -14.72 7.98
C LEU A 140 7.98 -15.93 7.11
N THR A 141 9.12 -16.56 7.33
CA THR A 141 9.43 -17.88 6.76
C THR A 141 8.59 -18.98 7.43
N SER A 142 8.44 -20.11 6.76
CA SER A 142 7.76 -21.28 7.35
C SER A 142 8.41 -21.74 8.66
N ALA A 143 9.74 -21.61 8.80
CA ALA A 143 10.47 -21.95 10.01
C ALA A 143 10.16 -20.98 11.17
N GLU A 144 10.08 -19.68 10.90
CA GLU A 144 9.70 -18.67 11.88
C GLU A 144 8.27 -18.88 12.37
N LYS A 145 7.32 -19.13 11.46
CA LYS A 145 5.92 -19.48 11.81
C LYS A 145 5.85 -20.72 12.66
N ALA A 146 6.60 -21.78 12.31
CA ALA A 146 6.65 -23.01 13.10
C ALA A 146 7.21 -22.77 14.50
N THR A 147 8.20 -21.88 14.65
CA THR A 147 8.77 -21.50 15.94
C THR A 147 7.75 -20.76 16.81
N ILE A 148 7.05 -19.77 16.26
CA ILE A 148 5.97 -19.05 16.96
C ILE A 148 4.87 -20.05 17.38
N ALA A 149 4.42 -20.88 16.46
CA ALA A 149 3.39 -21.89 16.74
C ALA A 149 3.81 -22.89 17.84
N ALA A 150 5.06 -23.34 17.82
CA ALA A 150 5.57 -24.25 18.84
C ALA A 150 5.63 -23.60 20.21
N TRP A 151 5.95 -22.31 20.29
CA TRP A 151 5.93 -21.58 21.56
C TRP A 151 4.51 -21.34 22.06
N VAL A 152 3.60 -20.85 21.22
CA VAL A 152 2.22 -20.53 21.60
C VAL A 152 1.45 -21.77 22.02
N ASN A 153 1.56 -22.88 21.26
CA ASN A 153 0.89 -24.14 21.55
C ASN A 153 1.58 -24.95 22.67
N GLY A 154 2.78 -24.56 23.07
CA GLY A 154 3.55 -25.19 24.14
C GLY A 154 3.28 -24.55 25.51
N ALA A 155 4.31 -24.59 26.35
CA ALA A 155 4.26 -24.01 27.70
C ALA A 155 4.39 -22.49 27.74
N ARG A 156 4.59 -21.83 26.59
CA ARG A 156 4.90 -20.39 26.47
C ARG A 156 6.04 -19.96 27.41
N ALA A 157 7.05 -20.82 27.52
CA ALA A 157 8.14 -20.60 28.45
C ALA A 157 8.86 -19.29 28.14
N GLU A 158 9.18 -18.55 29.19
CA GLU A 158 9.88 -17.25 29.05
C GLU A 158 11.32 -17.45 28.57
N GLY A 159 12.03 -18.40 29.15
CA GLY A 159 13.47 -18.55 28.95
C GLY A 159 14.28 -17.57 29.77
N THR A 160 15.56 -17.42 29.42
CA THR A 160 16.45 -16.47 30.10
C THR A 160 16.31 -15.11 29.42
N PRO A 161 15.90 -14.06 30.15
CA PRO A 161 15.78 -12.72 29.59
C PRO A 161 17.08 -12.23 28.93
N VAL A 162 16.96 -11.66 27.74
CA VAL A 162 18.05 -11.05 27.00
C VAL A 162 17.64 -9.64 26.57
N THR A 163 18.60 -8.72 26.57
CA THR A 163 18.36 -7.41 25.97
C THR A 163 18.48 -7.54 24.47
N LEU A 164 17.39 -7.35 23.77
CA LEU A 164 17.40 -7.26 22.29
C LEU A 164 17.60 -5.80 21.91
N THR A 165 18.55 -5.57 21.03
CA THR A 165 18.69 -4.27 20.39
C THR A 165 17.77 -4.26 19.18
N LEU A 166 16.88 -3.27 19.11
CA LEU A 166 16.09 -3.06 17.89
C LEU A 166 17.04 -2.88 16.71
N PRO A 167 16.78 -3.55 15.59
CA PRO A 167 17.49 -3.22 14.36
C PRO A 167 17.38 -1.71 14.16
N PRO A 168 18.47 -1.02 13.85
CA PRO A 168 18.34 0.40 13.52
C PRO A 168 17.36 0.52 12.36
N ARG A 169 16.40 1.45 12.46
CA ARG A 169 15.54 1.76 11.31
C ARG A 169 16.47 2.09 10.15
N PRO A 170 16.37 1.40 9.01
CA PRO A 170 17.17 1.75 7.86
C PRO A 170 16.99 3.24 7.59
N ALA A 171 18.07 3.99 7.55
CA ALA A 171 18.04 5.39 7.16
C ALA A 171 18.45 5.49 5.70
N LEU A 172 17.79 6.38 4.96
CA LEU A 172 18.19 6.69 3.61
C LEU A 172 19.46 7.56 3.69
N ALA A 173 20.60 7.02 3.25
CA ALA A 173 21.87 7.75 3.29
C ALA A 173 21.78 8.98 2.37
N ASP A 174 22.43 10.08 2.78
CA ASP A 174 22.52 11.32 1.98
C ASP A 174 21.16 11.86 1.47
N ALA A 175 20.09 11.58 2.21
CA ALA A 175 18.76 12.09 1.88
C ALA A 175 18.68 13.60 2.07
N VAL A 176 17.90 14.23 1.21
CA VAL A 176 17.44 15.61 1.35
C VAL A 176 15.95 15.61 1.64
N ASP A 177 15.54 16.52 2.48
CA ASP A 177 14.18 16.51 3.04
C ASP A 177 13.30 17.56 2.34
N VAL A 178 12.03 17.21 2.15
CA VAL A 178 10.96 18.14 1.85
C VAL A 178 9.78 17.84 2.76
N SER A 179 9.20 18.87 3.38
CA SER A 179 8.11 18.71 4.33
C SER A 179 6.86 19.46 3.87
N THR A 180 5.70 18.86 4.12
CA THR A 180 4.43 19.58 3.98
C THR A 180 4.35 20.71 5.01
N PRO A 181 3.60 21.79 4.74
CA PRO A 181 3.34 22.79 5.77
C PRO A 181 2.57 22.16 6.93
N LEU A 182 2.70 22.75 8.13
CA LEU A 182 1.88 22.34 9.27
C LEU A 182 0.40 22.53 8.93
N PHE A 183 -0.36 21.47 9.02
CA PHE A 183 -1.76 21.43 8.60
C PHE A 183 -2.64 20.74 9.65
N ALA A 184 -3.83 21.29 9.88
CA ALA A 184 -4.87 20.70 10.73
C ALA A 184 -5.96 20.11 9.84
N PRO A 185 -6.04 18.79 9.66
CA PRO A 185 -7.05 18.18 8.82
C PRO A 185 -8.44 18.25 9.47
N VAL A 186 -9.45 18.33 8.63
CA VAL A 186 -10.87 18.31 9.03
C VAL A 186 -11.61 17.39 8.06
N ALA A 187 -12.38 16.45 8.57
CA ALA A 187 -13.18 15.54 7.76
C ALA A 187 -14.02 16.32 6.74
N GLN A 188 -13.92 15.94 5.47
CA GLN A 188 -14.57 16.67 4.38
C GLN A 188 -16.08 16.38 4.30
N GLY A 189 -16.52 15.27 4.91
CA GLY A 189 -17.91 14.84 4.91
C GLY A 189 -18.36 14.26 3.56
N GLY A 190 -19.59 13.77 3.53
CA GLY A 190 -20.17 13.10 2.35
C GLY A 190 -19.76 11.64 2.22
N ALA A 191 -20.36 10.93 1.28
CA ALA A 191 -20.22 9.47 1.14
C ALA A 191 -18.79 9.00 0.82
N LEU A 192 -17.93 9.89 0.32
CA LEU A 192 -16.58 9.55 -0.13
C LEU A 192 -15.48 9.91 0.87
N ALA A 193 -15.78 10.76 1.85
CA ALA A 193 -14.78 11.29 2.78
C ALA A 193 -15.41 11.67 4.13
N GLU A 194 -16.36 10.87 4.61
CA GLU A 194 -17.11 11.16 5.84
C GLU A 194 -16.17 11.42 7.03
N ASN A 195 -15.10 10.66 7.12
CA ASN A 195 -14.09 10.75 8.17
C ASN A 195 -12.68 11.01 7.61
N ASP A 196 -12.56 11.45 6.37
CA ASP A 196 -11.27 11.57 5.69
C ASP A 196 -11.07 12.98 5.14
N GLU A 197 -9.80 13.37 4.99
CA GLU A 197 -9.41 14.51 4.17
C GLU A 197 -8.26 14.14 3.25
N TYR A 198 -8.40 14.43 1.96
CA TYR A 198 -7.33 14.37 0.97
C TYR A 198 -6.84 15.79 0.70
N ARG A 199 -5.58 16.07 1.02
CA ARG A 199 -5.01 17.40 0.86
C ARG A 199 -3.73 17.36 0.06
N CYS A 200 -3.63 18.21 -0.96
CA CYS A 200 -2.46 18.36 -1.78
C CYS A 200 -1.71 19.67 -1.49
N PHE A 201 -0.39 19.58 -1.47
CA PHE A 201 0.52 20.71 -1.29
C PHE A 201 1.51 20.75 -2.43
N ALA A 202 1.68 21.90 -3.08
CA ALA A 202 2.70 22.09 -4.10
C ALA A 202 4.00 22.54 -3.43
N LEU A 203 5.05 21.73 -3.58
CA LEU A 203 6.37 21.97 -2.99
C LEU A 203 7.43 22.03 -4.08
N ALA A 204 8.50 22.80 -3.83
CA ALA A 204 9.68 22.76 -4.69
C ALA A 204 10.45 21.45 -4.49
N PRO A 205 11.00 20.84 -5.53
CA PRO A 205 11.85 19.69 -5.37
C PRO A 205 13.17 20.08 -4.68
N PRO A 206 13.72 19.24 -3.79
CA PRO A 206 14.91 19.60 -3.03
C PRO A 206 16.22 19.48 -3.83
N ASN A 207 16.20 18.87 -5.03
CA ASN A 207 17.36 18.74 -5.90
C ASN A 207 17.67 20.05 -6.63
N PRO A 208 18.88 20.62 -6.48
CA PRO A 208 19.24 21.92 -7.09
C PRO A 208 19.45 21.83 -8.61
N THR A 209 19.64 20.65 -9.13
CA THR A 209 19.82 20.36 -10.57
C THR A 209 18.97 19.16 -10.94
N ASN A 210 18.72 18.96 -12.23
CA ASN A 210 18.04 17.76 -12.72
C ASN A 210 18.76 16.51 -12.22
N ALA A 211 18.03 15.59 -11.60
CA ALA A 211 18.57 14.40 -10.97
C ALA A 211 17.55 13.24 -11.04
N PHE A 212 17.96 12.08 -10.54
CA PHE A 212 17.13 10.90 -10.50
C PHE A 212 16.87 10.54 -9.02
N LEU A 213 15.61 10.46 -8.62
CA LEU A 213 15.25 9.90 -7.33
C LEU A 213 15.57 8.39 -7.35
N THR A 214 16.38 7.94 -6.42
CA THR A 214 16.83 6.54 -6.31
C THR A 214 16.36 5.86 -5.04
N GLY A 215 15.74 6.59 -4.14
CA GLY A 215 15.13 6.06 -2.93
C GLY A 215 14.40 7.14 -2.16
N TYR A 216 13.52 6.70 -1.27
CA TYR A 216 12.77 7.59 -0.38
C TYR A 216 12.37 6.92 0.93
N ASP A 217 12.05 7.73 1.91
CA ASP A 217 11.34 7.35 3.14
C ASP A 217 10.35 8.46 3.48
N VAL A 218 9.32 8.14 4.25
CA VAL A 218 8.32 9.11 4.70
C VAL A 218 8.18 9.03 6.20
N THR A 219 8.25 10.18 6.85
CA THR A 219 8.04 10.32 8.29
C THR A 219 6.85 11.25 8.54
N PRO A 220 5.68 10.70 8.88
CA PRO A 220 4.55 11.51 9.33
C PRO A 220 4.89 12.33 10.57
N GLY A 221 4.40 13.57 10.65
CA GLY A 221 4.47 14.37 11.87
C GLY A 221 3.52 13.85 12.94
N GLU A 222 2.33 13.40 12.52
CA GLU A 222 1.33 12.76 13.39
C GLU A 222 0.88 11.43 12.77
N PRO A 223 1.57 10.33 13.05
CA PRO A 223 1.35 9.04 12.39
C PRO A 223 -0.05 8.45 12.60
N THR A 224 -0.76 8.86 13.65
CA THR A 224 -2.08 8.28 13.98
C THR A 224 -3.22 8.78 13.09
N ILE A 225 -2.98 9.82 12.29
CA ILE A 225 -3.98 10.38 11.39
C ILE A 225 -3.59 10.26 9.90
N ILE A 226 -2.39 9.74 9.60
CA ILE A 226 -1.94 9.59 8.21
C ILE A 226 -2.28 8.22 7.69
N HIS A 227 -3.12 8.17 6.65
CA HIS A 227 -3.48 6.92 5.98
C HIS A 227 -2.49 6.57 4.86
N HIS A 228 -2.18 7.52 3.98
CA HIS A 228 -1.10 7.37 2.99
C HIS A 228 -0.57 8.72 2.50
N VAL A 229 0.58 8.68 1.86
CA VAL A 229 1.23 9.82 1.21
C VAL A 229 1.61 9.43 -0.21
N ILE A 230 1.25 10.29 -1.18
CA ILE A 230 1.65 10.11 -2.58
C ILE A 230 2.34 11.40 -3.04
N VAL A 231 3.47 11.27 -3.73
CA VAL A 231 4.13 12.41 -4.37
C VAL A 231 4.02 12.28 -5.88
N PHE A 232 3.43 13.29 -6.48
CA PHE A 232 3.34 13.45 -7.92
C PHE A 232 4.39 14.46 -8.38
N VAL A 233 5.12 14.14 -9.44
CA VAL A 233 6.00 15.10 -10.13
C VAL A 233 5.22 15.70 -11.29
N VAL A 234 5.13 17.01 -11.32
CA VAL A 234 4.48 17.74 -12.41
C VAL A 234 5.45 18.76 -13.04
N ASP A 235 5.45 18.84 -14.37
CA ASP A 235 6.11 19.92 -15.08
C ASP A 235 5.20 21.15 -15.03
N PRO A 236 5.62 22.28 -14.43
CA PRO A 236 4.79 23.47 -14.32
C PRO A 236 4.34 24.04 -15.67
N GLN A 237 5.10 23.79 -16.75
CA GLN A 237 4.79 24.28 -18.10
C GLN A 237 3.94 23.30 -18.92
N ALA A 238 3.79 22.05 -18.49
CA ALA A 238 2.94 21.10 -19.20
C ALA A 238 1.47 21.54 -19.11
N GLN A 239 0.73 21.28 -20.20
CA GLN A 239 -0.70 21.55 -20.25
C GLN A 239 -1.49 20.36 -19.69
N GLY A 240 -2.40 20.65 -18.79
CA GLY A 240 -3.37 19.71 -18.28
C GLY A 240 -4.60 19.56 -19.20
N SER A 241 -5.57 18.76 -18.75
CA SER A 241 -6.78 18.46 -19.54
C SER A 241 -7.65 19.69 -19.86
N GLY A 242 -7.57 20.74 -19.05
CA GLY A 242 -8.27 22.02 -19.28
C GLY A 242 -7.57 23.00 -20.20
N GLY A 243 -6.40 22.65 -20.78
CA GLY A 243 -5.60 23.52 -21.64
C GLY A 243 -4.83 24.62 -20.87
N MET A 244 -4.92 24.66 -19.55
CA MET A 244 -4.10 25.50 -18.67
C MET A 244 -2.76 24.80 -18.40
N THR A 245 -1.72 25.60 -18.10
CA THR A 245 -0.48 25.03 -17.59
C THR A 245 -0.71 24.41 -16.21
N ASN A 246 0.10 23.42 -15.81
CA ASN A 246 0.04 22.86 -14.46
C ASN A 246 0.23 23.96 -13.39
N ALA A 247 1.11 24.92 -13.62
CA ALA A 247 1.32 26.03 -12.70
C ALA A 247 0.04 26.88 -12.51
N ASP A 248 -0.67 27.21 -13.60
CA ASP A 248 -1.93 27.96 -13.53
C ASP A 248 -3.05 27.13 -12.89
N THR A 249 -3.09 25.84 -13.21
CA THR A 249 -4.07 24.90 -12.60
C THR A 249 -3.86 24.80 -11.10
N ILE A 250 -2.63 24.61 -10.61
CA ILE A 250 -2.30 24.57 -9.18
C ILE A 250 -2.71 25.88 -8.50
N LYS A 251 -2.37 27.02 -9.10
CA LYS A 251 -2.75 28.33 -8.58
C LYS A 251 -4.29 28.48 -8.47
N SER A 252 -5.02 27.96 -9.43
CA SER A 252 -6.49 27.97 -9.43
C SER A 252 -7.06 27.06 -8.33
N LEU A 253 -6.51 25.85 -8.18
CA LEU A 253 -6.94 24.89 -7.16
C LEU A 253 -6.66 25.42 -5.74
N ASP A 254 -5.47 25.96 -5.50
CA ASP A 254 -5.09 26.53 -4.20
C ASP A 254 -5.93 27.78 -3.91
N GLY A 255 -6.15 28.63 -4.90
CA GLY A 255 -7.00 29.82 -4.80
C GLY A 255 -8.49 29.53 -4.54
N ALA A 256 -8.97 28.34 -4.90
CA ALA A 256 -10.32 27.87 -4.58
C ALA A 256 -10.47 27.40 -3.11
N SER A 257 -9.38 27.30 -2.36
CA SER A 257 -9.33 26.94 -0.94
C SER A 257 -8.65 28.03 -0.09
N PRO A 258 -9.14 29.28 -0.10
CA PRO A 258 -8.40 30.45 0.41
C PRO A 258 -8.15 30.42 1.92
N ASP A 259 -8.97 29.73 2.67
CA ASP A 259 -8.90 29.69 4.15
C ASP A 259 -8.02 28.56 4.68
N ARG A 260 -7.47 27.72 3.78
CA ARG A 260 -6.71 26.52 4.16
C ARG A 260 -5.58 26.27 3.17
N LEU A 261 -4.39 25.95 3.66
CA LEU A 261 -3.21 25.64 2.83
C LEU A 261 -3.46 24.46 1.87
N GLY A 262 -3.01 24.60 0.65
CA GLY A 262 -3.16 23.59 -0.41
C GLY A 262 -4.62 23.44 -0.87
N TRP A 263 -4.96 22.35 -1.52
CA TRP A 263 -6.28 22.11 -2.11
C TRP A 263 -6.77 20.68 -1.86
N PRO A 264 -8.10 20.47 -1.85
CA PRO A 264 -8.68 19.12 -1.86
C PRO A 264 -8.28 18.39 -3.16
N CYS A 265 -7.81 17.16 -3.05
CA CYS A 265 -7.27 16.43 -4.21
C CYS A 265 -7.61 14.95 -4.13
N PHE A 266 -8.87 14.65 -4.14
CA PHE A 266 -9.37 13.30 -4.03
C PHE A 266 -8.82 12.38 -5.15
N GLY A 267 -8.16 11.28 -4.78
CA GLY A 267 -7.69 10.24 -5.71
C GLY A 267 -6.50 10.61 -6.61
N GLY A 268 -6.00 11.86 -6.63
CA GLY A 268 -4.92 12.29 -7.53
C GLY A 268 -4.18 13.52 -7.08
N ALA A 269 -3.49 14.19 -8.00
CA ALA A 269 -2.78 15.44 -7.73
C ALA A 269 -3.71 16.67 -7.70
N GLY A 270 -4.92 16.53 -8.20
CA GLY A 270 -5.90 17.60 -8.41
C GLY A 270 -6.43 17.62 -9.85
N ASP A 271 -7.65 18.08 -10.01
CA ASP A 271 -8.34 18.10 -11.29
C ASP A 271 -7.60 18.96 -12.31
N GLY A 272 -7.47 18.44 -13.51
CA GLY A 272 -6.85 19.14 -14.63
C GLY A 272 -5.33 19.08 -14.70
N LEU A 273 -4.64 18.51 -13.71
CA LEU A 273 -3.17 18.38 -13.73
C LEU A 273 -2.70 17.26 -14.65
N SER A 274 -1.61 17.53 -15.38
CA SER A 274 -0.84 16.55 -16.14
C SER A 274 0.33 16.09 -15.29
N VAL A 275 0.29 14.83 -14.83
CA VAL A 275 1.31 14.23 -13.97
C VAL A 275 2.40 13.57 -14.81
N ALA A 276 3.66 13.86 -14.53
CA ALA A 276 4.81 13.26 -15.23
C ALA A 276 5.19 11.89 -14.63
N SER A 277 5.14 11.77 -13.30
CA SER A 277 5.42 10.50 -12.59
C SER A 277 4.89 10.52 -11.15
N VAL A 278 4.83 9.33 -10.53
CA VAL A 278 4.39 9.10 -9.13
C VAL A 278 5.50 8.37 -8.39
N PRO A 279 6.62 9.06 -8.09
CA PRO A 279 7.81 8.39 -7.57
C PRO A 279 7.73 7.97 -6.11
N VAL A 280 6.84 8.54 -5.32
CA VAL A 280 6.69 8.20 -3.90
C VAL A 280 5.26 7.77 -3.64
N THR A 281 5.10 6.60 -3.07
CA THR A 281 3.85 6.11 -2.49
C THR A 281 4.19 5.49 -1.15
N TRP A 282 3.52 5.90 -0.10
CA TRP A 282 3.79 5.42 1.24
C TRP A 282 2.50 5.19 2.01
N ALA A 283 2.47 4.12 2.78
CA ALA A 283 1.44 3.82 3.77
C ALA A 283 2.10 3.40 5.10
N PRO A 284 1.39 3.44 6.23
CA PRO A 284 1.89 2.98 7.51
C PRO A 284 2.52 1.58 7.40
N GLY A 285 3.63 1.37 8.10
CA GLY A 285 4.39 0.11 8.04
C GLY A 285 5.39 0.01 6.87
N GLN A 286 5.32 0.88 5.87
CA GLN A 286 6.35 0.94 4.84
C GLN A 286 7.60 1.65 5.37
N GLY A 287 8.74 0.99 5.28
CA GLY A 287 10.04 1.58 5.59
C GLY A 287 10.69 2.27 4.38
N VAL A 288 12.01 2.45 4.47
CA VAL A 288 12.82 3.00 3.38
C VAL A 288 12.64 2.17 2.10
N VAL A 289 12.36 2.86 1.02
CA VAL A 289 12.33 2.29 -0.33
C VAL A 289 13.60 2.71 -1.05
N ASN A 290 14.43 1.73 -1.40
CA ASN A 290 15.55 1.92 -2.33
C ASN A 290 15.16 1.32 -3.67
N TYR A 291 15.23 2.11 -4.73
CA TYR A 291 15.09 1.56 -6.07
C TYR A 291 16.30 0.67 -6.41
N PRO A 292 16.14 -0.29 -7.30
CA PRO A 292 17.25 -1.16 -7.65
C PRO A 292 18.46 -0.38 -8.14
N GLU A 293 19.65 -0.87 -7.83
CA GLU A 293 20.92 -0.23 -8.18
C GLU A 293 20.97 0.20 -9.64
N GLY A 294 21.42 1.42 -9.86
CA GLY A 294 21.52 2.02 -11.19
C GLY A 294 20.19 2.44 -11.80
N MET A 295 19.10 2.43 -11.04
CA MET A 295 17.76 2.85 -11.49
C MET A 295 17.26 4.05 -10.70
N GLY A 296 16.45 4.90 -11.36
CA GLY A 296 15.85 6.06 -10.70
C GLY A 296 14.79 6.76 -11.56
N VAL A 297 13.99 7.55 -10.90
CA VAL A 297 12.91 8.32 -11.51
C VAL A 297 13.42 9.73 -11.80
N PRO A 298 13.33 10.24 -13.04
CA PRO A 298 13.80 11.59 -13.36
C PRO A 298 12.96 12.65 -12.63
N VAL A 299 13.64 13.57 -11.96
CA VAL A 299 13.04 14.74 -11.32
C VAL A 299 13.79 16.01 -11.79
N SER A 300 13.09 16.85 -12.54
CA SER A 300 13.64 18.16 -12.92
C SER A 300 13.73 19.08 -11.71
N SER A 301 14.80 19.87 -11.62
CA SER A 301 14.93 20.92 -10.59
C SER A 301 13.90 22.04 -10.72
N THR A 302 13.21 22.13 -11.86
CA THR A 302 12.13 23.07 -12.12
C THR A 302 10.75 22.45 -12.02
N ALA A 303 10.66 21.15 -11.67
CA ALA A 303 9.39 20.47 -11.44
C ALA A 303 8.69 21.04 -10.20
N MET A 304 7.44 20.67 -10.03
CA MET A 304 6.71 20.83 -8.76
C MET A 304 6.42 19.45 -8.21
N LEU A 305 6.61 19.27 -6.92
CA LEU A 305 6.17 18.08 -6.19
C LEU A 305 4.78 18.39 -5.63
N VAL A 306 3.78 17.71 -6.13
CA VAL A 306 2.45 17.75 -5.52
C VAL A 306 2.37 16.59 -4.53
N VAL A 307 2.39 16.93 -3.24
CA VAL A 307 2.32 15.96 -2.14
C VAL A 307 0.87 15.82 -1.71
N GLN A 308 0.26 14.70 -1.99
CA GLN A 308 -1.03 14.32 -1.45
C GLN A 308 -0.83 13.63 -0.11
N VAL A 309 -1.51 14.12 0.91
CA VAL A 309 -1.64 13.45 2.19
C VAL A 309 -3.11 13.06 2.38
N HIS A 310 -3.35 11.78 2.61
CA HIS A 310 -4.65 11.28 2.99
C HIS A 310 -4.70 11.15 4.51
N TYR A 311 -5.52 11.95 5.12
CA TYR A 311 -5.78 11.95 6.56
C TYR A 311 -7.02 11.10 6.85
N ASN A 312 -6.89 10.14 7.77
CA ASN A 312 -8.01 9.38 8.32
C ASN A 312 -8.34 9.89 9.73
N LEU A 313 -9.57 10.33 9.93
CA LEU A 313 -10.05 10.99 11.13
C LEU A 313 -11.20 10.22 11.81
N VAL A 314 -11.25 8.91 11.59
CA VAL A 314 -12.29 8.03 12.19
C VAL A 314 -12.23 8.03 13.71
N ASP A 315 -11.02 8.10 14.30
CA ASP A 315 -10.86 8.17 15.74
C ASP A 315 -11.24 9.59 16.24
N PRO A 316 -12.21 9.74 17.17
CA PRO A 316 -12.52 11.01 17.79
C PRO A 316 -11.32 11.74 18.42
N ALA A 317 -10.29 11.01 18.86
CA ALA A 317 -9.04 11.56 19.36
C ALA A 317 -8.19 12.25 18.27
N SER A 318 -8.53 12.09 17.01
CA SER A 318 -7.90 12.77 15.88
C SER A 318 -8.27 14.25 15.76
N VAL A 319 -9.37 14.67 16.38
CA VAL A 319 -9.86 16.05 16.29
C VAL A 319 -8.85 17.04 16.87
N GLY A 320 -8.45 18.01 16.05
CA GLY A 320 -7.51 19.07 16.43
C GLY A 320 -6.03 18.67 16.37
N LYS A 321 -5.71 17.46 15.96
CA LYS A 321 -4.32 17.08 15.65
C LYS A 321 -3.83 17.84 14.43
N THR A 322 -2.53 18.06 14.39
CA THR A 322 -1.85 18.71 13.26
C THR A 322 -0.72 17.83 12.76
N ASP A 323 -0.45 17.89 11.47
CA ASP A 323 0.61 17.14 10.82
C ASP A 323 1.53 18.04 9.99
N SER A 324 2.78 17.65 9.88
CA SER A 324 3.76 18.12 8.90
C SER A 324 4.61 16.91 8.51
N THR A 325 4.18 16.23 7.47
CA THR A 325 4.85 15.03 6.96
C THR A 325 6.14 15.39 6.25
N THR A 326 7.22 14.68 6.55
CA THR A 326 8.52 14.83 5.89
C THR A 326 8.79 13.67 4.95
N ILE A 327 9.17 14.00 3.72
CA ILE A 327 9.61 13.06 2.69
C ILE A 327 11.13 13.18 2.58
N HIS A 328 11.85 12.12 2.92
CA HIS A 328 13.29 11.98 2.76
C HIS A 328 13.55 11.43 1.37
N MET A 329 14.37 12.09 0.56
CA MET A 329 14.59 11.75 -0.84
C MET A 329 16.09 11.64 -1.13
N HIS A 330 16.51 10.52 -1.72
CA HIS A 330 17.89 10.33 -2.17
C HIS A 330 17.97 10.47 -3.68
N PHE A 331 18.93 11.27 -4.15
CA PHE A 331 19.11 11.57 -5.57
C PHE A 331 20.48 11.15 -6.08
N ALA A 332 20.51 10.66 -7.32
CA ALA A 332 21.73 10.45 -8.07
C ALA A 332 21.75 11.37 -9.30
N PRO A 333 22.89 11.91 -9.71
CA PRO A 333 23.00 12.78 -10.91
C PRO A 333 22.77 11.99 -12.21
N THR A 334 23.05 10.70 -12.19
CA THR A 334 22.91 9.80 -13.35
C THR A 334 22.47 8.42 -12.90
N VAL A 335 21.75 7.73 -13.77
CA VAL A 335 21.37 6.33 -13.61
C VAL A 335 21.59 5.57 -14.92
N SER A 336 21.78 4.27 -14.84
CA SER A 336 21.92 3.43 -16.03
C SER A 336 20.57 3.17 -16.72
N ARG A 337 19.47 3.23 -15.96
CA ARG A 337 18.11 3.03 -16.48
C ARG A 337 17.11 3.94 -15.77
N GLN A 338 16.20 4.50 -16.51
CA GLN A 338 15.11 5.29 -15.96
C GLN A 338 13.93 4.40 -15.59
N LEU A 339 13.32 4.71 -14.46
CA LEU A 339 12.06 4.13 -14.01
C LEU A 339 10.89 4.98 -14.52
N ALA A 340 9.84 4.28 -14.95
CA ALA A 340 8.54 4.85 -15.28
C ALA A 340 7.45 4.09 -14.53
N PHE A 341 6.32 4.76 -14.27
CA PHE A 341 5.15 4.17 -13.63
C PHE A 341 4.00 4.13 -14.62
N LEU A 342 3.32 2.99 -14.68
CA LEU A 342 2.10 2.82 -15.46
C LEU A 342 0.96 2.51 -14.51
N LEU A 343 -0.17 3.17 -14.68
CA LEU A 343 -1.34 3.08 -13.82
C LEU A 343 -2.59 2.71 -14.64
N PRO A 344 -2.65 1.52 -15.28
CA PRO A 344 -3.82 1.12 -16.05
C PRO A 344 -4.97 0.76 -15.11
N ASP A 345 -6.07 1.48 -15.22
CA ASP A 345 -7.32 1.15 -14.52
C ASP A 345 -8.52 1.20 -15.47
N PRO A 346 -8.72 0.14 -16.30
CA PRO A 346 -9.88 0.05 -17.19
C PRO A 346 -11.22 0.05 -16.47
N PHE A 347 -11.28 -0.34 -15.20
CA PHE A 347 -12.50 -0.27 -14.41
C PHE A 347 -12.90 1.20 -14.17
N LEU A 348 -11.96 2.00 -13.73
CA LEU A 348 -12.17 3.45 -13.57
C LEU A 348 -12.39 4.14 -14.92
N ASP A 349 -11.65 3.76 -15.97
CA ASP A 349 -11.81 4.30 -17.33
C ASP A 349 -13.22 4.07 -17.87
N SER A 350 -13.92 3.02 -17.40
CA SER A 350 -15.28 2.71 -17.81
C SER A 350 -16.30 3.80 -17.45
N LEU A 351 -15.98 4.69 -16.51
CA LEU A 351 -16.83 5.86 -16.19
C LEU A 351 -17.09 6.76 -17.39
N GLY A 352 -16.19 6.74 -18.40
CA GLY A 352 -16.37 7.43 -19.67
C GLY A 352 -17.35 6.74 -20.64
N ASN A 353 -17.81 5.53 -20.36
CA ASN A 353 -18.71 4.78 -21.20
C ASN A 353 -20.17 5.19 -20.95
N ALA A 354 -21.04 4.95 -21.96
CA ALA A 354 -22.48 5.16 -21.82
C ALA A 354 -23.10 4.26 -20.73
N THR A 355 -22.49 3.11 -20.48
CA THR A 355 -22.82 2.22 -19.36
C THR A 355 -21.49 1.85 -18.69
N PRO A 356 -21.15 2.50 -17.56
CA PRO A 356 -19.97 2.14 -16.78
C PRO A 356 -20.06 0.71 -16.27
N ASP A 357 -18.88 0.08 -16.09
CA ASP A 357 -18.79 -1.20 -15.41
C ASP A 357 -19.24 -1.06 -13.94
N SER A 358 -19.60 -2.15 -13.31
CA SER A 358 -19.96 -2.17 -11.89
C SER A 358 -19.79 -3.58 -11.31
N LEU A 359 -19.54 -3.65 -10.01
CA LEU A 359 -19.56 -4.94 -9.30
C LEU A 359 -21.00 -5.23 -8.84
N PRO A 360 -21.47 -6.47 -8.97
CA PRO A 360 -22.78 -6.88 -8.47
C PRO A 360 -22.79 -6.86 -6.93
N PRO A 361 -23.89 -6.46 -6.29
CA PRO A 361 -24.02 -6.51 -4.83
C PRO A 361 -24.29 -7.94 -4.33
N GLY A 362 -24.06 -8.17 -3.04
CA GLY A 362 -24.45 -9.41 -2.34
C GLY A 362 -23.61 -10.64 -2.72
N GLN A 363 -22.38 -10.46 -3.18
CA GLN A 363 -21.48 -11.56 -3.60
C GLN A 363 -20.17 -11.51 -2.80
N ALA A 364 -19.76 -12.67 -2.26
CA ALA A 364 -18.48 -12.81 -1.56
C ALA A 364 -17.28 -12.99 -2.51
N ASP A 365 -17.52 -13.13 -3.81
CA ASP A 365 -16.52 -13.42 -4.84
C ASP A 365 -16.76 -12.62 -6.13
N ALA A 366 -17.28 -11.39 -6.00
CA ALA A 366 -17.43 -10.48 -7.13
C ALA A 366 -16.06 -10.23 -7.78
N LYS A 367 -16.03 -10.18 -9.13
CA LYS A 367 -14.77 -10.04 -9.88
C LYS A 367 -14.88 -9.00 -10.97
N PHE A 368 -13.78 -8.29 -11.16
CA PHE A 368 -13.55 -7.52 -12.37
C PHE A 368 -12.24 -7.99 -13.01
N THR A 369 -12.25 -8.24 -14.30
CA THR A 369 -11.07 -8.67 -15.05
C THR A 369 -10.91 -7.83 -16.30
N TRP A 370 -9.71 -7.34 -16.54
CA TRP A 370 -9.37 -6.67 -17.78
C TRP A 370 -8.14 -7.28 -18.45
N THR A 371 -8.03 -7.10 -19.76
CA THR A 371 -6.88 -7.51 -20.55
C THR A 371 -6.48 -6.38 -21.49
N LYS A 372 -5.21 -5.98 -21.44
CA LYS A 372 -4.62 -4.93 -22.30
C LYS A 372 -3.23 -5.35 -22.76
N THR A 373 -2.83 -4.89 -23.93
CA THR A 373 -1.44 -5.03 -24.39
C THR A 373 -0.56 -3.95 -23.75
N GLY A 374 0.74 -4.18 -23.67
CA GLY A 374 1.70 -3.18 -23.21
C GLY A 374 1.58 -1.85 -23.96
N LYS A 375 1.30 -1.89 -25.28
CA LYS A 375 1.02 -0.68 -26.05
C LYS A 375 -0.17 0.12 -25.51
N GLN A 376 -1.24 -0.56 -25.11
CA GLN A 376 -2.46 0.07 -24.61
C GLN A 376 -2.31 0.66 -23.21
N ILE A 377 -1.34 0.18 -22.44
CA ILE A 377 -1.07 0.67 -21.07
C ILE A 377 0.13 1.62 -20.99
N GLY A 378 0.66 2.12 -22.13
CA GLY A 378 1.71 3.15 -22.13
C GLY A 378 3.08 2.69 -22.63
N LEU A 379 3.29 1.43 -23.01
CA LEU A 379 4.57 0.92 -23.54
C LEU A 379 4.67 1.01 -25.09
N SER A 380 4.01 1.98 -25.72
CA SER A 380 4.11 2.17 -27.17
C SER A 380 5.55 2.38 -27.61
N GLY A 381 6.03 1.59 -28.59
CA GLY A 381 7.40 1.65 -29.07
C GLY A 381 8.44 0.92 -28.20
N VAL A 382 8.08 0.45 -27.03
CA VAL A 382 8.98 -0.28 -26.13
C VAL A 382 9.06 -1.75 -26.57
N THR A 383 10.23 -2.15 -27.07
CA THR A 383 10.47 -3.52 -27.54
C THR A 383 10.88 -4.48 -26.40
N SER A 384 11.51 -3.97 -25.36
CA SER A 384 11.85 -4.73 -24.15
C SER A 384 12.07 -3.77 -22.97
N ALA A 385 11.47 -4.08 -21.84
CA ALA A 385 11.67 -3.41 -20.56
C ALA A 385 11.63 -4.44 -19.43
N ASP A 386 12.09 -4.06 -18.23
CA ASP A 386 11.94 -4.89 -17.04
C ASP A 386 10.77 -4.41 -16.20
N LEU A 387 9.90 -5.30 -15.79
CA LEU A 387 8.94 -5.04 -14.72
C LEU A 387 9.70 -5.16 -13.40
N VAL A 388 9.91 -4.02 -12.73
CA VAL A 388 10.76 -3.91 -11.55
C VAL A 388 10.00 -4.17 -10.26
N GLY A 389 8.76 -3.69 -10.24
CA GLY A 389 7.88 -3.84 -9.08
C GLY A 389 6.43 -3.58 -9.45
N VAL A 390 5.55 -3.95 -8.54
CA VAL A 390 4.11 -3.76 -8.64
C VAL A 390 3.55 -3.24 -7.34
N MET A 391 2.51 -2.42 -7.41
CA MET A 391 1.71 -2.02 -6.25
C MET A 391 0.24 -2.28 -6.57
N PRO A 392 -0.32 -3.39 -6.10
CA PRO A 392 -1.75 -3.67 -6.20
C PRO A 392 -2.57 -2.58 -5.50
N HIS A 393 -3.70 -2.22 -6.10
CA HIS A 393 -4.62 -1.26 -5.52
C HIS A 393 -6.08 -1.63 -5.80
N MET A 394 -6.85 -1.67 -4.73
CA MET A 394 -8.30 -1.79 -4.65
C MET A 394 -8.75 -0.92 -3.48
N HIS A 395 -10.05 -0.81 -3.26
CA HIS A 395 -10.57 -0.18 -2.04
C HIS A 395 -10.99 -1.21 -0.99
N GLY A 396 -11.91 -0.83 -0.11
CA GLY A 396 -12.21 -1.61 1.09
C GLY A 396 -12.89 -2.96 0.86
N ARG A 397 -13.43 -3.23 -0.34
CA ARG A 397 -14.04 -4.52 -0.69
C ARG A 397 -13.07 -5.50 -1.33
N GLY A 398 -11.85 -5.04 -1.65
CA GLY A 398 -10.82 -5.89 -2.22
C GLY A 398 -10.54 -7.11 -1.34
N VAL A 399 -10.27 -8.26 -1.96
CA VAL A 399 -9.91 -9.51 -1.30
C VAL A 399 -8.61 -10.05 -1.86
N ARG A 400 -8.52 -10.18 -3.18
CA ARG A 400 -7.37 -10.73 -3.90
C ARG A 400 -7.15 -9.99 -5.22
N GLN A 401 -5.91 -10.02 -5.67
CA GLN A 401 -5.56 -9.51 -6.99
C GLN A 401 -4.55 -10.41 -7.68
N THR A 402 -4.81 -10.76 -8.93
CA THR A 402 -3.91 -11.59 -9.73
C THR A 402 -3.59 -10.93 -11.06
N MET A 403 -2.30 -10.82 -11.39
CA MET A 403 -1.83 -10.37 -12.69
C MET A 403 -1.12 -11.50 -13.43
N THR A 404 -1.52 -11.74 -14.68
CA THR A 404 -0.84 -12.67 -15.58
C THR A 404 -0.30 -11.97 -16.81
N LEU A 405 0.80 -12.47 -17.34
CA LEU A 405 1.41 -12.04 -18.60
C LEU A 405 1.25 -13.11 -19.66
N ASP A 406 0.91 -12.69 -20.87
CA ASP A 406 0.77 -13.55 -22.06
C ASP A 406 -0.12 -14.79 -21.83
N GLY A 407 -1.11 -14.63 -20.97
CA GLY A 407 -2.18 -15.60 -20.70
C GLY A 407 -1.82 -16.77 -19.77
N ASN A 408 -0.55 -17.00 -19.46
CA ASN A 408 -0.12 -18.18 -18.68
C ASN A 408 0.98 -17.94 -17.64
N THR A 409 1.63 -16.79 -17.65
CA THR A 409 2.69 -16.48 -16.69
C THR A 409 2.10 -15.67 -15.54
N CYS A 410 1.97 -16.26 -14.36
CA CYS A 410 1.58 -15.53 -13.16
C CYS A 410 2.69 -14.53 -12.78
N ALA A 411 2.40 -13.25 -12.88
CA ALA A 411 3.35 -12.19 -12.57
C ALA A 411 3.22 -11.71 -11.12
N SER A 412 1.99 -11.57 -10.62
CA SER A 412 1.73 -11.25 -9.22
C SER A 412 0.44 -11.89 -8.75
N HIS A 413 0.43 -12.33 -7.50
CA HIS A 413 -0.76 -12.82 -6.82
C HIS A 413 -0.73 -12.32 -5.38
N LEU A 414 -1.71 -11.51 -5.04
CA LEU A 414 -1.87 -10.93 -3.72
C LEU A 414 -3.07 -11.58 -3.04
N GLU A 415 -2.84 -12.15 -1.86
CA GLU A 415 -3.85 -12.76 -1.01
C GLU A 415 -4.09 -11.90 0.23
N GLY A 416 -5.32 -11.81 0.71
CA GLY A 416 -5.63 -11.14 1.97
C GLY A 416 -5.45 -9.62 1.88
N TRP A 417 -5.95 -9.00 0.81
CA TRP A 417 -5.90 -7.55 0.64
C TRP A 417 -6.39 -6.81 1.89
N ASP A 418 -5.61 -5.82 2.30
CA ASP A 418 -6.00 -4.84 3.31
C ASP A 418 -5.74 -3.44 2.78
N PHE A 419 -6.78 -2.63 2.72
CA PHE A 419 -6.75 -1.26 2.21
C PHE A 419 -5.75 -0.35 2.95
N HIS A 420 -5.42 -0.66 4.20
CA HIS A 420 -4.49 0.12 5.01
C HIS A 420 -3.01 -0.20 4.71
N TRP A 421 -2.71 -1.30 4.02
CA TRP A 421 -1.35 -1.80 3.79
C TRP A 421 -0.98 -1.81 2.31
N GLN A 422 -0.93 -0.64 1.69
CA GLN A 422 -0.59 -0.48 0.27
C GLN A 422 0.91 -0.21 0.12
N ARG A 423 1.59 -1.04 -0.67
CA ARG A 423 3.05 -0.94 -0.85
C ARG A 423 3.50 -1.46 -2.20
N PHE A 424 4.70 -1.04 -2.62
CA PHE A 424 5.41 -1.69 -3.71
C PHE A 424 6.00 -3.04 -3.27
N TYR A 425 5.86 -4.02 -4.14
CA TYR A 425 6.52 -5.32 -4.09
C TYR A 425 7.52 -5.38 -5.23
N PHE A 426 8.80 -5.59 -4.93
CA PHE A 426 9.87 -5.61 -5.90
C PHE A 426 10.21 -7.04 -6.31
N TYR A 427 10.45 -7.25 -7.61
CA TYR A 427 10.87 -8.54 -8.13
C TYR A 427 12.35 -8.79 -7.85
N ASP A 428 12.68 -9.99 -7.38
CA ASP A 428 14.05 -10.54 -7.43
C ASP A 428 14.43 -10.88 -8.87
N THR A 429 13.55 -11.62 -9.55
CA THR A 429 13.70 -11.93 -10.98
C THR A 429 12.66 -11.14 -11.78
N ARG A 430 13.12 -10.10 -12.47
CA ARG A 430 12.28 -9.15 -13.17
C ARG A 430 11.71 -9.72 -14.46
N PRO A 431 10.37 -9.83 -14.61
CA PRO A 431 9.74 -10.20 -15.87
C PRO A 431 10.13 -9.24 -16.99
N LYS A 432 10.40 -9.79 -18.18
CA LYS A 432 10.58 -8.98 -19.40
C LYS A 432 9.22 -8.70 -20.01
N ILE A 433 9.00 -7.44 -20.30
CA ILE A 433 7.75 -6.94 -20.90
C ILE A 433 8.05 -6.07 -22.12
N SER A 434 7.05 -5.90 -22.97
CA SER A 434 7.14 -5.10 -24.20
C SER A 434 5.78 -4.49 -24.54
N GLN A 435 5.73 -3.70 -25.60
CA GLN A 435 4.46 -3.19 -26.13
C GLN A 435 3.48 -4.29 -26.54
N ASN A 436 3.97 -5.50 -26.83
CA ASN A 436 3.15 -6.64 -27.28
C ASN A 436 2.74 -7.57 -26.13
N THR A 437 3.38 -7.47 -24.98
CA THR A 437 3.04 -8.27 -23.80
C THR A 437 1.58 -8.04 -23.44
N GLN A 438 0.82 -9.12 -23.28
CA GLN A 438 -0.57 -9.07 -22.85
C GLN A 438 -0.61 -9.09 -21.31
N PHE A 439 -1.18 -8.07 -20.71
CA PHE A 439 -1.45 -7.98 -19.28
C PHE A 439 -2.91 -8.33 -19.03
N GLN A 440 -3.16 -9.25 -18.14
CA GLN A 440 -4.50 -9.51 -17.61
C GLN A 440 -4.45 -9.30 -16.10
N LEU A 441 -5.35 -8.48 -15.59
CA LEU A 441 -5.54 -8.23 -14.18
C LEU A 441 -6.93 -8.66 -13.75
N THR A 442 -7.00 -9.48 -12.71
CA THR A 442 -8.26 -9.87 -12.04
C THR A 442 -8.22 -9.34 -10.61
N CYS A 443 -9.22 -8.55 -10.25
CA CYS A 443 -9.48 -8.10 -8.90
C CYS A 443 -10.71 -8.83 -8.36
N GLU A 444 -10.63 -9.33 -7.15
CA GLU A 444 -11.70 -10.06 -6.46
C GLU A 444 -12.14 -9.26 -5.24
N TYR A 445 -13.45 -9.19 -5.03
CA TYR A 445 -14.09 -8.33 -4.04
C TYR A 445 -15.14 -9.08 -3.23
N ASP A 446 -15.29 -8.72 -1.97
CA ASP A 446 -16.42 -9.11 -1.16
C ASP A 446 -17.46 -7.98 -1.11
N THR A 447 -18.56 -8.16 -1.84
CA THR A 447 -19.71 -7.24 -1.87
C THR A 447 -20.91 -7.84 -1.12
N SER A 448 -20.71 -8.86 -0.28
CA SER A 448 -21.80 -9.57 0.42
C SER A 448 -22.63 -8.64 1.32
N GLY A 449 -22.01 -7.58 1.85
CA GLY A 449 -22.68 -6.56 2.65
C GLY A 449 -23.39 -5.46 1.87
N ASP A 450 -23.19 -5.39 0.55
CA ASP A 450 -23.75 -4.32 -0.27
C ASP A 450 -25.14 -4.68 -0.80
N THR A 451 -26.01 -3.68 -0.90
CA THR A 451 -27.39 -3.80 -1.41
C THR A 451 -27.57 -3.18 -2.79
N ALA A 452 -26.59 -2.43 -3.26
CA ALA A 452 -26.56 -1.78 -4.57
C ALA A 452 -25.27 -2.12 -5.33
N ALA A 453 -25.30 -2.02 -6.64
CA ALA A 453 -24.10 -2.21 -7.48
C ALA A 453 -23.03 -1.18 -7.13
N ILE A 454 -21.76 -1.62 -7.09
CA ILE A 454 -20.61 -0.79 -6.75
C ILE A 454 -20.01 -0.24 -8.04
N ALA A 455 -20.08 1.05 -8.20
CA ALA A 455 -19.47 1.74 -9.34
C ALA A 455 -17.94 1.86 -9.18
N PRO A 456 -17.18 1.93 -10.30
CA PRO A 456 -15.80 2.38 -10.25
C PRO A 456 -15.73 3.83 -9.78
N GLY A 457 -14.62 4.20 -9.15
CA GLY A 457 -14.42 5.58 -8.72
C GLY A 457 -13.30 5.75 -7.72
N TRP A 458 -12.91 7.00 -7.50
CA TRP A 458 -11.83 7.37 -6.60
C TRP A 458 -12.18 7.26 -5.12
N GLY A 459 -13.48 7.29 -4.79
CA GLY A 459 -13.94 7.27 -3.42
C GLY A 459 -13.89 5.92 -2.77
N THR A 460 -13.68 5.88 -1.44
CA THR A 460 -13.65 4.63 -0.67
C THR A 460 -14.98 3.86 -0.73
N GLY A 461 -16.10 4.52 -1.04
CA GLY A 461 -17.39 3.89 -1.29
C GLY A 461 -17.52 3.23 -2.67
N ASN A 462 -16.64 3.58 -3.62
CA ASN A 462 -16.47 2.99 -4.94
C ASN A 462 -15.38 1.91 -4.91
N GLU A 463 -15.03 1.37 -6.08
CA GLU A 463 -13.91 0.44 -6.20
C GLU A 463 -12.99 0.78 -7.38
N MET A 464 -11.74 0.29 -7.31
CA MET A 464 -10.73 0.35 -8.36
C MET A 464 -10.16 -1.04 -8.62
N CYS A 465 -9.66 -1.27 -9.83
CA CYS A 465 -8.92 -2.48 -10.20
C CYS A 465 -7.62 -2.11 -10.89
N LEU A 466 -6.64 -1.74 -10.12
CA LEU A 466 -5.38 -1.16 -10.56
C LEU A 466 -4.19 -1.94 -9.98
N ASN A 467 -3.17 -2.12 -10.79
CA ASN A 467 -1.84 -2.49 -10.33
C ASN A 467 -0.85 -1.48 -10.90
N VAL A 468 -0.23 -0.68 -10.04
CA VAL A 468 0.80 0.27 -10.46
C VAL A 468 2.05 -0.51 -10.87
N LEU A 469 2.45 -0.38 -12.11
CA LEU A 469 3.61 -1.09 -12.65
C LEU A 469 4.82 -0.17 -12.66
N MET A 470 5.88 -0.54 -11.93
CA MET A 470 7.18 0.12 -12.01
C MET A 470 8.02 -0.56 -13.08
N VAL A 471 8.38 0.18 -14.10
CA VAL A 471 9.05 -0.34 -15.30
C VAL A 471 10.39 0.34 -15.50
N ALA A 472 11.45 -0.44 -15.65
CA ALA A 472 12.75 0.08 -16.07
C ALA A 472 12.83 0.08 -17.60
N LEU A 473 12.82 1.29 -18.17
CA LEU A 473 12.94 1.50 -19.61
C LEU A 473 14.33 1.10 -20.11
N PRO A 474 14.49 0.77 -21.40
CA PRO A 474 15.81 0.58 -21.99
C PRO A 474 16.71 1.80 -21.74
N ALA A 475 18.02 1.57 -21.61
CA ALA A 475 18.97 2.67 -21.55
C ALA A 475 18.85 3.51 -22.84
N THR A 476 18.71 4.82 -22.70
CA THR A 476 18.80 5.74 -23.84
C THR A 476 20.29 5.89 -24.17
N HIS A 477 20.72 5.35 -25.31
CA HIS A 477 22.09 5.51 -25.83
C HIS A 477 22.30 6.90 -26.43
#